data_c73f2e505e02184aa14430a83decd7d0
#
_entry.id   c73f2e505e02184aa14430a83decd7d0
#
_cell.length_a   1.000
_cell.length_b   1.000
_cell.length_c   1.000
_cell.angle_alpha   90.00
_cell.angle_beta   90.00
_cell.angle_gamma   90.00
#
_symmetry.space_group_name_H-M   'P 1'
#
loop_
_entity.id
_entity.type
_entity.pdbx_description
1 polymer ?
#
loop_
_entity_poly.entity_id
_entity_poly.type
_entity_poly.pdbx_seq_one_letter_code
_entity_poly.pdbx_strand_id
1 'polypeptide(L)'
;MEQNNRYRQPPASGTGEEIRQFLRQRKRVPVNTGLIILNLLVFLGVEGTGSALDTNHMLRWGAMYAPDIFQQGEYYRLITSMFLHFGIQHLGNNMLVLLFLGDCLERNVGKVRYFLVYLLGGFGANCLSLWLELQNGEYFVSAGASGAVFAVIGALIYVVLINKGKIENFTTRQLLLMAALSLYFGVTSTGVEDFSVDFSWGCCFIGDHENESFEGCQATGRRISNSVPL
;
A
#
# COMPACT_ATOMS: atom_id res chain seq x y z
N MET A 1 44.93 41.30 -6.89
CA MET A 1 44.20 40.51 -7.90
C MET A 1 43.11 39.75 -7.19
N GLU A 2 41.93 40.35 -7.16
CA GLU A 2 40.74 39.85 -6.43
C GLU A 2 39.96 38.94 -7.39
N GLN A 3 40.00 37.62 -7.16
CA GLN A 3 39.22 36.66 -7.93
C GLN A 3 37.77 36.72 -7.46
N ASN A 4 36.98 37.42 -8.25
CA ASN A 4 35.51 37.53 -8.11
C ASN A 4 34.87 36.19 -8.47
N ASN A 5 34.75 35.26 -7.49
CA ASN A 5 34.11 33.98 -7.63
C ASN A 5 32.58 34.21 -7.52
N ARG A 6 31.98 34.68 -8.63
CA ARG A 6 30.54 34.75 -8.77
C ARG A 6 30.00 33.33 -8.82
N TYR A 7 29.51 32.84 -7.71
CA TYR A 7 28.60 31.68 -7.67
C TYR A 7 27.43 32.00 -8.60
N ARG A 8 27.45 31.47 -9.81
CA ARG A 8 26.26 31.44 -10.67
C ARG A 8 25.21 30.57 -9.93
N GLN A 9 24.26 31.22 -9.31
CA GLN A 9 23.05 30.52 -8.89
C GLN A 9 22.43 29.92 -10.17
N PRO A 10 22.05 28.62 -10.16
CA PRO A 10 21.33 28.06 -11.29
C PRO A 10 20.05 28.89 -11.49
N PRO A 11 19.65 29.16 -12.72
CA PRO A 11 18.44 29.90 -12.99
C PRO A 11 17.28 29.23 -12.26
N ALA A 12 16.47 30.01 -11.54
CA ALA A 12 15.27 29.53 -10.90
C ALA A 12 14.45 28.78 -11.95
N SER A 13 14.33 27.46 -11.80
CA SER A 13 13.54 26.64 -12.71
C SER A 13 12.10 27.15 -12.63
N GLY A 14 11.58 27.70 -13.73
CA GLY A 14 10.18 28.15 -13.77
C GLY A 14 9.28 26.93 -13.59
N THR A 15 8.13 27.11 -12.94
CA THR A 15 7.11 26.06 -12.67
C THR A 15 6.86 25.15 -13.89
N GLY A 16 6.99 25.68 -15.11
CA GLY A 16 6.85 24.90 -16.34
C GLY A 16 7.97 23.89 -16.61
N GLU A 17 9.20 24.18 -16.17
CA GLU A 17 10.34 23.23 -16.31
C GLU A 17 10.25 22.13 -15.27
N GLU A 18 9.82 22.42 -14.05
CA GLU A 18 9.60 21.45 -13.00
C GLU A 18 8.52 20.44 -13.40
N ILE A 19 7.40 20.92 -13.94
CA ILE A 19 6.33 20.06 -14.47
C ILE A 19 6.86 19.18 -15.62
N ARG A 20 7.63 19.74 -16.55
CA ARG A 20 8.22 18.95 -17.65
C ARG A 20 9.20 17.91 -17.15
N GLN A 21 10.01 18.21 -16.14
CA GLN A 21 10.91 17.24 -15.52
C GLN A 21 10.12 16.13 -14.84
N PHE A 22 9.08 16.46 -14.07
CA PHE A 22 8.19 15.49 -13.45
C PHE A 22 7.56 14.55 -14.48
N LEU A 23 6.99 15.10 -15.56
CA LEU A 23 6.40 14.30 -16.64
C LEU A 23 7.44 13.42 -17.37
N ARG A 24 8.67 13.89 -17.54
CA ARG A 24 9.74 13.07 -18.12
C ARG A 24 10.13 11.92 -17.20
N GLN A 25 10.15 12.15 -15.89
CA GLN A 25 10.40 11.08 -14.91
C GLN A 25 9.31 10.02 -14.95
N ARG A 26 8.02 10.41 -15.04
CA ARG A 26 6.88 9.48 -15.15
C ARG A 26 6.97 8.55 -16.36
N LYS A 27 7.51 9.03 -17.48
CA LYS A 27 7.73 8.19 -18.67
C LYS A 27 8.75 7.06 -18.47
N ARG A 28 9.60 7.14 -17.45
CA ARG A 28 10.60 6.11 -17.11
C ARG A 28 10.01 4.98 -16.25
N VAL A 29 8.90 5.25 -15.56
CA VAL A 29 8.21 4.34 -14.65
C VAL A 29 6.73 4.20 -15.02
N PRO A 30 6.43 3.67 -16.21
CA PRO A 30 5.06 3.65 -16.74
C PRO A 30 4.14 2.69 -15.97
N VAL A 31 4.67 1.61 -15.42
CA VAL A 31 3.84 0.62 -14.68
C VAL A 31 3.39 1.22 -13.36
N ASN A 32 4.30 1.78 -12.56
CA ASN A 32 3.93 2.45 -11.32
C ASN A 32 2.97 3.62 -11.56
N THR A 33 3.27 4.43 -12.58
CA THR A 33 2.37 5.53 -12.98
C THR A 33 0.98 5.02 -13.36
N GLY A 34 0.89 3.92 -14.12
CA GLY A 34 -0.37 3.29 -14.51
C GLY A 34 -1.14 2.75 -13.30
N LEU A 35 -0.46 2.11 -12.36
CA LEU A 35 -1.07 1.60 -11.11
C LEU A 35 -1.61 2.74 -10.25
N ILE A 36 -0.86 3.83 -10.09
CA ILE A 36 -1.34 5.03 -9.36
C ILE A 36 -2.60 5.60 -10.03
N ILE A 37 -2.57 5.78 -11.35
CA ILE A 37 -3.72 6.30 -12.11
C ILE A 37 -4.92 5.36 -11.96
N LEU A 38 -4.72 4.05 -12.05
CA LEU A 38 -5.79 3.07 -11.90
C LEU A 38 -6.45 3.16 -10.51
N ASN A 39 -5.66 3.22 -9.43
CA ASN A 39 -6.19 3.39 -8.08
C ASN A 39 -6.98 4.70 -7.92
N LEU A 40 -6.46 5.81 -8.47
CA LEU A 40 -7.17 7.09 -8.45
C LEU A 40 -8.50 7.04 -9.23
N LEU A 41 -8.52 6.42 -10.40
CA LEU A 41 -9.74 6.30 -11.22
C LEU A 41 -10.78 5.40 -10.55
N VAL A 42 -10.36 4.27 -9.95
CA VAL A 42 -11.25 3.38 -9.20
C VAL A 42 -11.85 4.14 -8.02
N PHE A 43 -11.04 4.86 -7.25
CA PHE A 43 -11.50 5.66 -6.12
C PHE A 43 -12.53 6.73 -6.54
N LEU A 44 -12.27 7.45 -7.63
CA LEU A 44 -13.21 8.42 -8.17
C LEU A 44 -14.52 7.75 -8.63
N GLY A 45 -14.46 6.55 -9.19
CA GLY A 45 -15.64 5.76 -9.54
C GLY A 45 -16.47 5.37 -8.32
N VAL A 46 -15.82 4.91 -7.24
CA VAL A 46 -16.47 4.58 -5.96
C VAL A 46 -17.14 5.81 -5.37
N GLU A 47 -16.43 6.92 -5.21
CA GLU A 47 -16.97 8.17 -4.66
C GLU A 47 -18.04 8.79 -5.55
N GLY A 48 -17.96 8.61 -6.87
CA GLY A 48 -18.96 9.11 -7.82
C GLY A 48 -20.29 8.34 -7.79
N THR A 49 -20.33 7.13 -7.24
CA THR A 49 -21.51 6.27 -7.16
C THR A 49 -22.00 6.03 -5.74
N GLY A 50 -21.25 6.49 -4.73
CA GLY A 50 -21.57 6.36 -3.31
C GLY A 50 -20.42 6.86 -2.45
N SER A 51 -20.26 6.33 -1.25
CA SER A 51 -19.15 6.69 -0.36
C SER A 51 -18.16 5.55 -0.21
N ALA A 52 -16.87 5.86 -0.33
CA ALA A 52 -15.80 4.92 -0.04
C ALA A 52 -15.71 4.56 1.46
N LEU A 53 -16.47 5.22 2.33
CA LEU A 53 -16.57 4.90 3.75
C LEU A 53 -17.77 3.98 4.06
N ASP A 54 -18.66 3.73 3.10
CA ASP A 54 -19.77 2.80 3.25
C ASP A 54 -19.33 1.38 2.90
N THR A 55 -19.25 0.52 3.91
CA THR A 55 -18.86 -0.89 3.78
C THR A 55 -19.70 -1.64 2.76
N ASN A 56 -21.04 -1.44 2.75
CA ASN A 56 -21.92 -2.09 1.79
C ASN A 56 -21.68 -1.62 0.36
N HIS A 57 -21.33 -0.35 0.19
CA HIS A 57 -20.94 0.18 -1.11
C HIS A 57 -19.62 -0.41 -1.57
N MET A 58 -18.63 -0.51 -0.70
CA MET A 58 -17.33 -1.13 -0.99
C MET A 58 -17.47 -2.61 -1.35
N LEU A 59 -18.34 -3.37 -0.67
CA LEU A 59 -18.66 -4.76 -1.04
C LEU A 59 -19.22 -4.87 -2.45
N ARG A 60 -20.13 -3.97 -2.86
CA ARG A 60 -20.65 -3.94 -4.25
C ARG A 60 -19.57 -3.66 -5.29
N TRP A 61 -18.53 -2.92 -4.92
CA TRP A 61 -17.37 -2.65 -5.77
C TRP A 61 -16.31 -3.75 -5.76
N GLY A 62 -16.46 -4.79 -4.93
CA GLY A 62 -15.59 -5.96 -4.89
C GLY A 62 -14.51 -5.87 -3.81
N ALA A 63 -14.79 -5.22 -2.68
CA ALA A 63 -13.97 -5.33 -1.47
C ALA A 63 -13.90 -6.78 -0.99
N MET A 64 -12.79 -7.19 -0.39
CA MET A 64 -12.59 -8.55 0.09
C MET A 64 -13.49 -8.80 1.31
N TYR A 65 -14.18 -9.94 1.28
CA TYR A 65 -14.98 -10.46 2.39
C TYR A 65 -15.03 -11.98 2.32
N ALA A 66 -14.54 -12.65 3.34
CA ALA A 66 -14.38 -14.11 3.35
C ALA A 66 -15.69 -14.88 3.07
N PRO A 67 -16.84 -14.53 3.65
CA PRO A 67 -18.10 -15.21 3.35
C PRO A 67 -18.50 -15.15 1.87
N ASP A 68 -18.35 -14.00 1.19
CA ASP A 68 -18.70 -13.88 -0.23
C ASP A 68 -17.76 -14.73 -1.11
N ILE A 69 -16.47 -14.79 -0.74
CA ILE A 69 -15.48 -15.59 -1.46
C ILE A 69 -15.81 -17.08 -1.39
N PHE A 70 -16.13 -17.61 -0.19
CA PHE A 70 -16.31 -19.06 0.00
C PHE A 70 -17.74 -19.53 -0.28
N GLN A 71 -18.77 -18.73 0.06
CA GLN A 71 -20.16 -19.14 -0.11
C GLN A 71 -20.70 -18.79 -1.49
N GLN A 72 -20.22 -17.71 -2.10
CA GLN A 72 -20.70 -17.23 -3.41
C GLN A 72 -19.67 -17.48 -4.54
N GLY A 73 -18.45 -17.92 -4.21
CA GLY A 73 -17.38 -18.16 -5.18
C GLY A 73 -16.76 -16.91 -5.78
N GLU A 74 -16.86 -15.76 -5.11
CA GLU A 74 -16.42 -14.46 -5.63
C GLU A 74 -14.89 -14.22 -5.46
N TYR A 75 -14.09 -15.16 -5.96
CA TYR A 75 -12.61 -15.12 -5.86
C TYR A 75 -11.97 -13.89 -6.50
N TYR A 76 -12.66 -13.21 -7.41
CA TYR A 76 -12.18 -11.96 -8.03
C TYR A 76 -11.91 -10.87 -6.99
N ARG A 77 -12.55 -10.91 -5.83
CA ARG A 77 -12.36 -9.97 -4.72
C ARG A 77 -10.93 -9.94 -4.19
N LEU A 78 -10.18 -11.04 -4.33
CA LEU A 78 -8.76 -11.10 -3.98
C LEU A 78 -7.88 -10.17 -4.83
N ILE A 79 -8.38 -9.78 -6.01
CA ILE A 79 -7.68 -8.84 -6.91
C ILE A 79 -8.32 -7.46 -6.86
N THR A 80 -9.67 -7.38 -6.93
CA THR A 80 -10.37 -6.09 -7.00
C THR A 80 -10.18 -5.25 -5.74
N SER A 81 -10.16 -5.88 -4.57
CA SER A 81 -9.92 -5.21 -3.29
C SER A 81 -8.61 -4.46 -3.23
N MET A 82 -7.57 -4.90 -3.96
CA MET A 82 -6.27 -4.23 -4.01
C MET A 82 -6.31 -2.82 -4.61
N PHE A 83 -7.38 -2.48 -5.33
CA PHE A 83 -7.55 -1.18 -5.99
C PHE A 83 -8.62 -0.30 -5.33
N LEU A 84 -9.30 -0.82 -4.32
CA LEU A 84 -10.30 -0.11 -3.54
C LEU A 84 -9.65 0.52 -2.29
N HIS A 85 -10.19 1.64 -1.80
CA HIS A 85 -9.65 2.31 -0.61
C HIS A 85 -10.75 2.90 0.24
N PHE A 86 -10.71 2.63 1.54
CA PHE A 86 -11.58 3.25 2.53
C PHE A 86 -11.15 4.70 2.80
N GLY A 87 -11.68 5.63 2.00
CA GLY A 87 -11.47 7.07 2.13
C GLY A 87 -10.16 7.60 1.52
N ILE A 88 -10.14 8.94 1.39
CA ILE A 88 -9.07 9.67 0.69
C ILE A 88 -7.71 9.60 1.41
N GLN A 89 -7.71 9.47 2.75
CA GLN A 89 -6.47 9.41 3.52
C GLN A 89 -5.73 8.09 3.29
N HIS A 90 -6.48 6.97 3.26
CA HIS A 90 -5.93 5.65 2.97
C HIS A 90 -5.36 5.59 1.54
N LEU A 91 -6.13 6.06 0.56
CA LEU A 91 -5.65 6.20 -0.82
C LEU A 91 -4.39 7.06 -0.90
N GLY A 92 -4.43 8.26 -0.30
CA GLY A 92 -3.33 9.23 -0.35
C GLY A 92 -2.03 8.66 0.20
N ASN A 93 -2.08 7.98 1.35
CA ASN A 93 -0.90 7.34 1.93
C ASN A 93 -0.31 6.27 0.99
N ASN A 94 -1.12 5.37 0.45
CA ASN A 94 -0.65 4.34 -0.49
C ASN A 94 -0.07 4.97 -1.76
N MET A 95 -0.72 5.98 -2.32
CA MET A 95 -0.25 6.64 -3.55
C MET A 95 1.06 7.41 -3.32
N LEU A 96 1.25 8.03 -2.15
CA LEU A 96 2.52 8.68 -1.80
C LEU A 96 3.67 7.67 -1.73
N VAL A 97 3.46 6.54 -1.09
CA VAL A 97 4.49 5.49 -1.02
C VAL A 97 4.83 4.96 -2.41
N LEU A 98 3.82 4.67 -3.23
CA LEU A 98 4.05 4.23 -4.61
C LEU A 98 4.77 5.31 -5.43
N LEU A 99 4.41 6.58 -5.26
CA LEU A 99 5.03 7.69 -5.98
C LEU A 99 6.54 7.79 -5.76
N PHE A 100 7.00 7.52 -4.54
CA PHE A 100 8.42 7.60 -4.19
C PHE A 100 9.13 6.25 -4.26
N LEU A 101 8.64 5.26 -3.53
CA LEU A 101 9.31 3.97 -3.41
C LEU A 101 9.02 3.05 -4.60
N GLY A 102 7.80 3.08 -5.12
CA GLY A 102 7.43 2.34 -6.33
C GLY A 102 8.23 2.79 -7.55
N ASP A 103 8.43 4.11 -7.71
CA ASP A 103 9.29 4.66 -8.76
C ASP A 103 10.74 4.18 -8.65
N CYS A 104 11.27 4.23 -7.42
CA CYS A 104 12.64 3.78 -7.17
C CYS A 104 12.77 2.29 -7.50
N LEU A 105 11.82 1.46 -7.07
CA LEU A 105 11.86 0.03 -7.35
C LEU A 105 11.74 -0.25 -8.85
N GLU A 106 10.75 0.34 -9.56
CA GLU A 106 10.55 0.08 -11.00
C GLU A 106 11.79 0.44 -11.82
N ARG A 107 12.48 1.54 -11.48
CA ARG A 107 13.74 1.92 -12.15
C ARG A 107 14.86 0.89 -11.95
N ASN A 108 14.92 0.26 -10.77
CA ASN A 108 16.00 -0.67 -10.43
C ASN A 108 15.74 -2.10 -10.90
N VAL A 109 14.51 -2.59 -10.82
CA VAL A 109 14.19 -4.00 -11.16
C VAL A 109 13.56 -4.15 -12.55
N GLY A 110 13.08 -3.05 -13.15
CA GLY A 110 12.42 -3.04 -14.45
C GLY A 110 10.90 -3.29 -14.33
N LYS A 111 10.19 -2.97 -15.41
CA LYS A 111 8.72 -2.92 -15.48
C LYS A 111 8.03 -4.22 -15.11
N VAL A 112 8.47 -5.34 -15.70
CA VAL A 112 7.81 -6.64 -15.52
C VAL A 112 7.97 -7.15 -14.08
N ARG A 113 9.20 -7.08 -13.53
CA ARG A 113 9.46 -7.51 -12.15
C ARG A 113 8.70 -6.64 -11.16
N TYR A 114 8.67 -5.33 -11.38
CA TYR A 114 7.90 -4.40 -10.55
C TYR A 114 6.42 -4.76 -10.55
N PHE A 115 5.82 -4.97 -11.72
CA PHE A 115 4.41 -5.36 -11.85
C PHE A 115 4.11 -6.67 -11.11
N LEU A 116 4.99 -7.67 -11.26
CA LEU A 116 4.84 -8.95 -10.56
C LEU A 116 4.96 -8.79 -9.04
N VAL A 117 5.90 -8.00 -8.54
CA VAL A 117 6.03 -7.71 -7.10
C VAL A 117 4.73 -7.07 -6.58
N TYR A 118 4.19 -6.06 -7.26
CA TYR A 118 2.95 -5.41 -6.86
C TYR A 118 1.78 -6.39 -6.86
N LEU A 119 1.55 -7.08 -7.98
CA LEU A 119 0.38 -7.94 -8.15
C LEU A 119 0.43 -9.18 -7.24
N LEU A 120 1.56 -9.91 -7.26
CA LEU A 120 1.70 -11.13 -6.45
C LEU A 120 1.81 -10.82 -4.97
N GLY A 121 2.46 -9.70 -4.61
CA GLY A 121 2.55 -9.24 -3.24
C GLY A 121 1.18 -8.89 -2.67
N GLY A 122 0.38 -8.11 -3.37
CA GLY A 122 -0.97 -7.76 -2.93
C GLY A 122 -1.91 -8.98 -2.91
N PHE A 123 -1.87 -9.82 -3.94
CA PHE A 123 -2.64 -11.07 -3.96
C PHE A 123 -2.25 -12.00 -2.80
N GLY A 124 -0.94 -12.19 -2.57
CA GLY A 124 -0.43 -13.01 -1.46
C GLY A 124 -0.83 -12.46 -0.09
N ALA A 125 -0.81 -11.13 0.06
CA ALA A 125 -1.29 -10.45 1.26
C ALA A 125 -2.78 -10.76 1.50
N ASN A 126 -3.63 -10.60 0.50
CA ASN A 126 -5.05 -10.93 0.60
C ASN A 126 -5.31 -12.41 0.92
N CYS A 127 -4.56 -13.33 0.29
CA CYS A 127 -4.68 -14.76 0.60
C CYS A 127 -4.32 -15.07 2.05
N LEU A 128 -3.28 -14.44 2.58
CA LEU A 128 -2.86 -14.64 3.95
C LEU A 128 -3.88 -13.99 4.91
N SER A 129 -4.41 -12.78 4.66
CA SER A 129 -5.50 -12.16 5.42
C SER A 129 -6.68 -13.13 5.51
N LEU A 130 -7.13 -13.61 4.36
CA LEU A 130 -8.21 -14.56 4.28
C LEU A 130 -7.95 -15.84 5.12
N TRP A 131 -6.72 -16.36 5.06
CA TRP A 131 -6.34 -17.51 5.86
C TRP A 131 -6.37 -17.23 7.37
N LEU A 132 -5.90 -16.06 7.82
CA LEU A 132 -5.97 -15.66 9.23
C LEU A 132 -7.41 -15.45 9.71
N GLU A 133 -8.26 -14.79 8.90
CA GLU A 133 -9.68 -14.62 9.20
C GLU A 133 -10.38 -15.98 9.41
N LEU A 134 -10.06 -16.98 8.57
CA LEU A 134 -10.59 -18.33 8.72
C LEU A 134 -10.11 -19.02 10.00
N GLN A 135 -8.87 -18.81 10.42
CA GLN A 135 -8.35 -19.38 11.66
C GLN A 135 -8.98 -18.76 12.90
N ASN A 136 -9.22 -17.45 12.86
CA ASN A 136 -9.76 -16.70 13.99
C ASN A 136 -11.31 -16.78 14.08
N GLY A 137 -11.98 -17.13 12.98
CA GLY A 137 -13.45 -17.11 12.88
C GLY A 137 -14.05 -15.71 12.89
N GLU A 138 -13.25 -14.68 12.67
CA GLU A 138 -13.67 -13.28 12.56
C GLU A 138 -13.46 -12.80 11.12
N TYR A 139 -14.52 -12.27 10.51
CA TYR A 139 -14.50 -11.85 9.10
C TYR A 139 -14.68 -10.35 8.99
N PHE A 140 -13.81 -9.71 8.26
CA PHE A 140 -13.80 -8.26 8.03
C PHE A 140 -13.92 -7.94 6.54
N VAL A 141 -14.50 -6.78 6.24
CA VAL A 141 -14.43 -6.25 4.87
C VAL A 141 -13.13 -5.49 4.74
N SER A 142 -12.26 -5.95 3.87
CA SER A 142 -10.96 -5.32 3.65
C SER A 142 -10.77 -4.86 2.21
N ALA A 143 -10.05 -3.75 2.05
CA ALA A 143 -9.71 -3.16 0.77
C ALA A 143 -8.50 -2.23 0.92
N GLY A 144 -7.59 -2.27 -0.04
CA GLY A 144 -6.43 -1.39 -0.08
C GLY A 144 -5.28 -1.95 -0.91
N ALA A 145 -4.46 -1.06 -1.42
CA ALA A 145 -3.20 -1.43 -2.06
C ALA A 145 -2.09 -1.76 -1.04
N SER A 146 -2.36 -1.69 0.26
CA SER A 146 -1.37 -1.77 1.34
C SER A 146 -0.52 -3.04 1.27
N GLY A 147 -1.10 -4.21 1.06
CA GLY A 147 -0.36 -5.46 0.88
C GLY A 147 0.64 -5.40 -0.28
N ALA A 148 0.24 -4.84 -1.42
CA ALA A 148 1.13 -4.62 -2.56
C ALA A 148 2.21 -3.56 -2.26
N VAL A 149 1.86 -2.50 -1.55
CA VAL A 149 2.80 -1.45 -1.10
C VAL A 149 3.86 -2.04 -0.18
N PHE A 150 3.49 -2.88 0.79
CA PHE A 150 4.46 -3.57 1.65
C PHE A 150 5.37 -4.52 0.88
N ALA A 151 4.85 -5.23 -0.13
CA ALA A 151 5.68 -6.05 -1.01
C ALA A 151 6.69 -5.21 -1.80
N VAL A 152 6.29 -4.02 -2.29
CA VAL A 152 7.19 -3.05 -2.95
C VAL A 152 8.27 -2.56 -1.98
N ILE A 153 7.93 -2.22 -0.73
CA ILE A 153 8.89 -1.81 0.30
C ILE A 153 9.87 -2.95 0.58
N GLY A 154 9.36 -4.17 0.81
CA GLY A 154 10.20 -5.35 1.09
C GLY A 154 11.16 -5.67 -0.05
N ALA A 155 10.69 -5.62 -1.30
CA ALA A 155 11.52 -5.80 -2.48
C ALA A 155 12.60 -4.71 -2.60
N LEU A 156 12.26 -3.46 -2.29
CA LEU A 156 13.22 -2.36 -2.33
C LEU A 156 14.27 -2.50 -1.24
N ILE A 157 13.90 -2.90 -0.02
CA ILE A 157 14.85 -3.22 1.06
C ILE A 157 15.81 -4.32 0.61
N TYR A 158 15.28 -5.41 0.02
CA TYR A 158 16.10 -6.49 -0.51
C TYR A 158 17.10 -6.00 -1.56
N VAL A 159 16.64 -5.20 -2.54
CA VAL A 159 17.49 -4.63 -3.58
C VAL A 159 18.58 -3.71 -2.99
N VAL A 160 18.25 -2.91 -1.97
CA VAL A 160 19.24 -2.07 -1.28
C VAL A 160 20.28 -2.91 -0.56
N LEU A 161 19.86 -3.99 0.13
CA LEU A 161 20.79 -4.87 0.85
C LEU A 161 21.81 -5.52 -0.09
N ILE A 162 21.38 -6.06 -1.23
CA ILE A 162 22.28 -6.67 -2.22
C ILE A 162 23.19 -5.64 -2.90
N ASN A 163 22.81 -4.38 -2.96
CA ASN A 163 23.60 -3.26 -3.50
C ASN A 163 24.39 -2.52 -2.40
N LYS A 164 24.82 -3.23 -1.36
CA LYS A 164 25.67 -2.69 -0.29
C LYS A 164 25.07 -1.51 0.48
N GLY A 165 23.76 -1.51 0.64
CA GLY A 165 23.04 -0.56 1.50
C GLY A 165 22.72 0.80 0.86
N LYS A 166 22.89 0.95 -0.46
CA LYS A 166 22.55 2.19 -1.17
C LYS A 166 21.94 1.91 -2.52
N ILE A 167 20.88 2.62 -2.87
CA ILE A 167 20.33 2.70 -4.22
C ILE A 167 19.98 4.15 -4.52
N GLU A 168 20.50 4.70 -5.62
CA GLU A 168 20.33 6.11 -5.99
C GLU A 168 20.65 7.02 -4.79
N ASN A 169 19.63 7.74 -4.30
CA ASN A 169 19.74 8.65 -3.15
C ASN A 169 19.21 8.04 -1.85
N PHE A 170 18.77 6.75 -1.85
CA PHE A 170 18.17 6.11 -0.70
C PHE A 170 19.14 5.18 0.01
N THR A 171 19.16 5.26 1.35
CA THR A 171 19.84 4.31 2.23
C THR A 171 18.82 3.39 2.89
N THR A 172 19.25 2.21 3.34
CA THR A 172 18.38 1.26 4.10
C THR A 172 17.66 1.97 5.24
N ARG A 173 18.34 2.86 5.98
CA ARG A 173 17.74 3.59 7.11
C ARG A 173 16.59 4.50 6.67
N GLN A 174 16.73 5.21 5.55
CA GLN A 174 15.68 6.08 5.01
C GLN A 174 14.46 5.26 4.56
N LEU A 175 14.69 4.12 3.90
CA LEU A 175 13.61 3.23 3.48
C LEU A 175 12.85 2.63 4.67
N LEU A 176 13.56 2.18 5.69
CA LEU A 176 12.95 1.68 6.93
C LEU A 176 12.15 2.79 7.64
N LEU A 177 12.68 4.01 7.67
CA LEU A 177 11.95 5.15 8.22
C LEU A 177 10.68 5.45 7.42
N MET A 178 10.74 5.44 6.10
CA MET A 178 9.57 5.66 5.24
C MET A 178 8.54 4.53 5.38
N ALA A 179 8.98 3.29 5.52
CA ALA A 179 8.12 2.16 5.80
C ALA A 179 7.42 2.31 7.17
N ALA A 180 8.18 2.67 8.21
CA ALA A 180 7.63 2.90 9.55
C ALA A 180 6.64 4.07 9.58
N LEU A 181 6.93 5.17 8.85
CA LEU A 181 6.00 6.30 8.72
C LEU A 181 4.74 5.90 7.95
N SER A 182 4.85 5.10 6.88
CA SER A 182 3.70 4.59 6.15
C SER A 182 2.79 3.75 7.04
N LEU A 183 3.39 2.86 7.86
CA LEU A 183 2.67 2.10 8.88
C LEU A 183 1.99 3.03 9.90
N TYR A 184 2.72 3.99 10.45
CA TYR A 184 2.19 4.92 11.43
C TYR A 184 1.00 5.72 10.89
N PHE A 185 1.13 6.30 9.68
CA PHE A 185 0.02 7.02 9.04
C PHE A 185 -1.14 6.10 8.66
N GLY A 186 -0.87 4.86 8.27
CA GLY A 186 -1.90 3.86 8.08
C GLY A 186 -2.69 3.62 9.37
N VAL A 187 -2.02 3.42 10.51
CA VAL A 187 -2.66 3.21 11.83
C VAL A 187 -3.45 4.44 12.31
N THR A 188 -2.90 5.64 12.11
CA THR A 188 -3.49 6.86 12.69
C THR A 188 -4.57 7.51 11.81
N SER A 189 -4.56 7.25 10.51
CA SER A 189 -5.50 7.86 9.57
C SER A 189 -6.86 7.16 9.52
N THR A 190 -6.94 5.96 10.03
CA THR A 190 -8.17 5.18 10.08
C THR A 190 -8.88 5.40 11.41
N GLY A 191 -9.83 6.30 11.43
CA GLY A 191 -10.88 6.29 12.46
C GLY A 191 -11.85 5.11 12.26
N VAL A 192 -11.46 4.07 11.54
CA VAL A 192 -12.26 2.90 11.17
C VAL A 192 -11.56 1.65 11.70
N GLU A 193 -12.34 0.79 12.31
CA GLU A 193 -11.96 -0.41 13.05
C GLU A 193 -11.18 -1.47 12.23
N ASP A 194 -10.96 -1.26 10.94
CA ASP A 194 -10.40 -2.27 10.00
C ASP A 194 -8.87 -2.28 9.91
N PHE A 195 -8.17 -1.34 10.56
CA PHE A 195 -6.72 -1.21 10.44
C PHE A 195 -5.92 -2.27 11.24
N SER A 196 -6.55 -2.93 12.20
CA SER A 196 -5.90 -3.96 13.02
C SER A 196 -5.38 -5.15 12.20
N VAL A 197 -6.01 -5.43 11.05
CA VAL A 197 -5.61 -6.53 10.16
C VAL A 197 -4.39 -6.16 9.32
N ASP A 198 -4.36 -4.98 8.72
CA ASP A 198 -3.23 -4.50 7.88
C ASP A 198 -1.91 -4.36 8.66
N PHE A 199 -1.99 -3.98 9.96
CA PHE A 199 -0.82 -3.88 10.83
C PHE A 199 -0.24 -5.24 11.22
N SER A 200 -1.07 -6.24 11.42
CA SER A 200 -0.63 -7.62 11.73
C SER A 200 0.28 -8.19 10.63
N TRP A 201 0.11 -7.76 9.38
CA TRP A 201 0.86 -8.19 8.21
C TRP A 201 2.29 -7.65 8.13
N GLY A 202 2.49 -6.37 8.41
CA GLY A 202 3.81 -5.77 8.45
C GLY A 202 4.70 -6.40 9.53
N CYS A 203 4.11 -6.85 10.64
CA CYS A 203 4.82 -7.52 11.72
C CYS A 203 5.16 -8.99 11.41
N CYS A 204 4.30 -9.73 10.70
CA CYS A 204 4.58 -11.12 10.32
C CYS A 204 5.73 -11.25 9.32
N PHE A 205 5.92 -10.27 8.43
CA PHE A 205 7.04 -10.29 7.47
C PHE A 205 8.41 -9.92 8.09
N ILE A 206 8.43 -9.31 9.28
CA ILE A 206 9.65 -8.85 9.96
C ILE A 206 9.98 -9.74 11.18
N GLY A 207 9.04 -10.55 11.68
CA GLY A 207 9.11 -11.18 12.98
C GLY A 207 9.01 -12.68 13.01
N ASP A 208 9.85 -13.42 12.28
CA ASP A 208 10.09 -14.84 12.54
C ASP A 208 11.37 -15.02 13.36
N HIS A 209 11.43 -14.39 14.52
CA HIS A 209 12.31 -14.81 15.62
C HIS A 209 11.85 -14.18 16.95
N GLU A 210 11.53 -15.11 17.87
CA GLU A 210 11.30 -14.99 19.31
C GLU A 210 9.85 -14.87 19.79
N ASN A 211 9.45 -16.03 20.25
CA ASN A 211 8.38 -16.39 21.16
C ASN A 211 8.36 -15.46 22.39
N GLU A 212 7.26 -14.75 22.61
CA GLU A 212 6.55 -14.57 23.88
C GLU A 212 5.64 -13.34 23.85
N SER A 213 4.42 -13.52 24.37
CA SER A 213 3.44 -12.50 24.75
C SER A 213 2.46 -12.02 23.67
N PHE A 214 1.56 -12.91 23.27
CA PHE A 214 0.36 -12.57 22.47
C PHE A 214 -0.87 -12.23 23.35
N GLU A 215 -0.67 -11.72 24.55
CA GLU A 215 -1.79 -11.40 25.47
C GLU A 215 -2.19 -9.91 25.51
N GLY A 216 -1.69 -9.05 24.62
CA GLY A 216 -1.88 -7.59 24.70
C GLY A 216 -2.83 -6.96 23.68
N CYS A 217 -3.38 -7.67 22.72
CA CYS A 217 -4.14 -7.08 21.60
C CYS A 217 -5.64 -7.44 21.61
N GLN A 218 -6.23 -7.68 22.77
CA GLN A 218 -7.68 -7.83 22.93
C GLN A 218 -8.27 -6.62 23.66
N ALA A 219 -8.51 -5.53 23.00
CA ALA A 219 -9.53 -4.55 23.44
C ALA A 219 -9.72 -3.48 22.36
N THR A 220 -10.71 -3.63 21.55
CA THR A 220 -11.71 -2.64 21.08
C THR A 220 -12.34 -3.04 19.75
N GLY A 221 -12.94 -4.19 19.69
CA GLY A 221 -13.82 -4.56 18.57
C GLY A 221 -15.26 -4.69 19.09
N ARG A 222 -16.18 -3.85 18.65
CA ARG A 222 -17.61 -4.08 18.88
C ARG A 222 -18.07 -5.29 18.06
N ARG A 223 -18.45 -6.35 18.76
CA ARG A 223 -19.12 -7.51 18.16
C ARG A 223 -20.41 -7.09 17.49
N ILE A 224 -20.50 -7.32 16.20
CA ILE A 224 -21.81 -7.49 15.55
C ILE A 224 -22.20 -8.95 15.78
N SER A 225 -23.08 -9.19 16.74
CA SER A 225 -23.68 -10.50 16.98
C SER A 225 -24.67 -10.77 15.85
N ASN A 226 -24.27 -11.51 14.84
CA ASN A 226 -25.20 -12.12 13.90
C ASN A 226 -25.41 -13.58 14.30
N SER A 227 -26.45 -13.82 15.11
CA SER A 227 -27.06 -15.12 15.22
C SER A 227 -27.78 -15.44 13.90
N VAL A 228 -27.18 -16.25 13.06
CA VAL A 228 -27.88 -16.93 11.97
C VAL A 228 -28.38 -18.26 12.52
N PRO A 229 -29.71 -18.54 12.50
CA PRO A 229 -30.21 -19.87 12.82
C PRO A 229 -29.88 -20.85 11.68
N LEU A 230 -29.57 -22.07 12.08
CA LEU A 230 -29.38 -23.26 11.23
C LEU A 230 -30.62 -23.59 10.42
#